data_caeb413ac485d7c6e8467666dd745732
#
_entry.id   caeb413ac485d7c6e8467666dd745732
#
_cell.length_a   1.000
_cell.length_b   1.000
_cell.length_c   1.000
_cell.angle_alpha   90.00
_cell.angle_beta   90.00
_cell.angle_gamma   90.00
#
_symmetry.space_group_name_H-M   'P 1'
#
loop_
_entity.id
_entity.type
_entity.pdbx_description
1 polymer ?
#
loop_
_entity_poly.entity_id
_entity_poly.type
_entity_poly.pdbx_seq_one_letter_code
_entity_poly.pdbx_strand_id
1 'polypeptide(L)'
;NKLLISSLVVATTCGLTACSDSNNPNPAPETEMPAEYYVGGKLGTTFNNTASAYEQFTEAVDNQGLVASFKRGERIFESPFDIDAQSETPMRGLGPLWVRESCIACHPGYGHGARQNNYNSNTIGNGYLLVLTDENDTYLSSLTGMPQTGSSAPFKAPIDERKIQIKWLPYTDEWNNTFPDGESYSLIYPEVTIPQDAFYVPLQVGGVDIDYSQLRVRLENTIGIYGTGLLDAISDDDIRAQYRAEEAAGVSLNPGIWANGDFVSYYTNNVQGDGTKYVRRYTYALSRGSIQDGPGANAIWNITNVTRSDRRYHYMTAAYAKVASKDPDVQAQFYKYYPAMNKTGNVETDIYNYLMSN
;
A
#
# COMPACT_ATOMS: atom_id res chain seq x y z
N ASN A 1 46.96 -6.91 -49.92
CA ASN A 1 46.89 -6.04 -48.72
C ASN A 1 45.69 -6.40 -47.91
N LYS A 2 45.90 -7.30 -46.91
CA LYS A 2 44.87 -7.64 -45.90
C LYS A 2 45.22 -6.91 -44.61
N LEU A 3 44.38 -5.99 -44.18
CA LEU A 3 44.46 -5.37 -42.88
C LEU A 3 43.76 -6.32 -41.86
N LEU A 4 44.53 -6.84 -40.92
CA LEU A 4 44.04 -7.53 -39.73
C LEU A 4 43.71 -6.46 -38.70
N ILE A 5 42.42 -6.35 -38.32
CA ILE A 5 41.99 -5.58 -37.16
C ILE A 5 41.93 -6.55 -35.98
N SER A 6 42.90 -6.39 -35.07
CA SER A 6 42.88 -7.12 -33.78
C SER A 6 41.92 -6.42 -32.84
N SER A 7 40.81 -7.07 -32.53
CA SER A 7 39.90 -6.67 -31.49
C SER A 7 40.49 -7.02 -30.13
N LEU A 8 40.86 -6.01 -29.35
CA LEU A 8 41.30 -6.19 -27.96
C LEU A 8 40.05 -6.35 -27.10
N VAL A 9 39.75 -7.56 -26.66
CA VAL A 9 38.73 -7.84 -25.67
C VAL A 9 39.35 -7.56 -24.28
N VAL A 10 38.94 -6.46 -23.67
CA VAL A 10 39.23 -6.18 -22.25
C VAL A 10 38.24 -6.97 -21.43
N ALA A 11 38.63 -8.10 -20.90
CA ALA A 11 37.87 -8.83 -19.89
C ALA A 11 38.02 -8.09 -18.56
N THR A 12 36.97 -7.35 -18.16
CA THR A 12 36.88 -6.80 -16.83
C THR A 12 36.45 -7.93 -15.91
N THR A 13 37.40 -8.54 -15.23
CA THR A 13 37.12 -9.49 -14.14
C THR A 13 36.62 -8.67 -12.93
N CYS A 14 35.32 -8.64 -12.69
CA CYS A 14 34.79 -8.28 -11.39
C CYS A 14 35.18 -9.34 -10.39
N GLY A 15 36.24 -9.06 -9.62
CA GLY A 15 36.64 -9.90 -8.50
C GLY A 15 35.57 -9.78 -7.38
N LEU A 16 34.81 -10.86 -7.19
CA LEU A 16 34.05 -11.09 -5.95
C LEU A 16 35.09 -11.42 -4.85
N THR A 17 35.51 -10.40 -4.11
CA THR A 17 36.18 -10.62 -2.83
C THR A 17 35.19 -10.38 -1.71
N ALA A 18 34.36 -11.35 -1.47
CA ALA A 18 33.65 -11.48 -0.19
C ALA A 18 34.33 -12.62 0.59
N CYS A 19 35.45 -12.30 1.22
CA CYS A 19 35.98 -13.03 2.37
C CYS A 19 36.54 -11.99 3.31
N SER A 20 35.84 -11.74 4.40
CA SER A 20 36.40 -10.97 5.52
C SER A 20 37.53 -11.80 6.13
N ASP A 21 38.75 -11.42 5.83
CA ASP A 21 39.92 -11.95 6.50
C ASP A 21 39.97 -11.31 7.89
N SER A 22 39.55 -12.08 8.89
CA SER A 22 39.51 -11.67 10.31
C SER A 22 40.89 -11.45 10.95
N ASN A 23 41.95 -11.44 10.13
CA ASN A 23 43.35 -11.31 10.58
C ASN A 23 44.07 -10.06 10.03
N ASN A 24 43.36 -9.03 9.59
CA ASN A 24 44.02 -7.79 9.22
C ASN A 24 44.17 -6.88 10.48
N PRO A 25 45.38 -6.70 11.05
CA PRO A 25 45.56 -5.93 12.24
C PRO A 25 45.43 -4.39 12.03
N ASN A 26 45.10 -3.97 10.79
CA ASN A 26 44.87 -2.56 10.48
C ASN A 26 43.76 -2.49 9.41
N PRO A 27 42.48 -2.57 9.79
CA PRO A 27 41.41 -2.29 8.84
C PRO A 27 41.62 -0.88 8.27
N ALA A 28 41.53 -0.76 6.94
CA ALA A 28 41.52 0.57 6.32
C ALA A 28 40.48 1.43 7.05
N PRO A 29 40.76 2.71 7.33
CA PRO A 29 39.78 3.57 8.00
C PRO A 29 38.49 3.53 7.18
N GLU A 30 37.39 3.09 7.80
CA GLU A 30 36.08 3.09 7.21
C GLU A 30 35.78 4.56 6.85
N THR A 31 35.68 4.86 5.55
CA THR A 31 35.43 6.24 5.12
C THR A 31 34.01 6.57 5.56
N GLU A 32 33.89 7.38 6.60
CA GLU A 32 32.61 7.81 7.11
C GLU A 32 31.82 8.48 5.98
N MET A 33 30.58 8.05 5.78
CA MET A 33 29.72 8.62 4.76
C MET A 33 29.39 10.08 5.10
N PRO A 34 29.17 10.94 4.10
CA PRO A 34 28.74 12.31 4.33
C PRO A 34 27.48 12.40 5.21
N ALA A 35 27.34 13.48 5.99
CA ALA A 35 26.27 13.63 6.96
C ALA A 35 24.87 13.50 6.38
N GLU A 36 24.68 13.90 5.13
CA GLU A 36 23.41 13.81 4.40
C GLU A 36 22.92 12.37 4.16
N TYR A 37 23.79 11.38 4.29
CA TYR A 37 23.38 9.96 4.20
C TYR A 37 22.79 9.43 5.50
N TYR A 38 22.92 10.16 6.60
CA TYR A 38 22.43 9.73 7.91
C TYR A 38 21.13 10.42 8.31
N VAL A 39 20.16 10.53 7.37
CA VAL A 39 18.86 11.19 7.64
C VAL A 39 18.06 10.54 8.78
N GLY A 40 18.28 9.25 9.05
CA GLY A 40 17.70 8.56 10.21
C GLY A 40 18.59 8.59 11.47
N GLY A 41 19.68 9.39 11.46
CA GLY A 41 20.75 9.30 12.44
C GLY A 41 21.68 8.10 12.21
N LYS A 42 22.86 8.09 12.81
CA LYS A 42 23.84 7.00 12.60
C LYS A 42 23.28 5.63 12.99
N LEU A 43 22.61 5.53 14.12
CA LEU A 43 22.02 4.28 14.59
C LEU A 43 20.73 3.89 13.85
N GLY A 44 20.08 4.83 13.16
CA GLY A 44 18.85 4.61 12.39
C GLY A 44 19.12 4.39 10.90
N THR A 45 20.37 4.38 10.46
CA THR A 45 20.76 4.25 9.05
C THR A 45 21.53 2.96 8.84
N THR A 46 21.14 2.20 7.82
CA THR A 46 21.83 0.97 7.40
C THR A 46 22.26 1.12 5.94
N PHE A 47 23.53 0.89 5.65
CA PHE A 47 24.05 0.92 4.29
C PHE A 47 24.02 -0.47 3.67
N ASN A 48 23.12 -0.67 2.73
CA ASN A 48 22.99 -1.90 1.97
C ASN A 48 22.47 -1.57 0.57
N ASN A 49 23.19 -2.00 -0.45
CA ASN A 49 22.83 -1.80 -1.85
C ASN A 49 22.29 -3.07 -2.54
N THR A 50 21.90 -4.06 -1.76
CA THR A 50 21.31 -5.30 -2.27
C THR A 50 19.79 -5.19 -2.37
N ALA A 51 19.15 -6.19 -2.98
CA ALA A 51 17.70 -6.29 -3.06
C ALA A 51 17.01 -6.36 -1.68
N SER A 52 17.72 -6.76 -0.62
CA SER A 52 17.24 -6.85 0.76
C SER A 52 17.53 -5.59 1.58
N ALA A 53 17.78 -4.45 0.95
CA ALA A 53 18.16 -3.21 1.64
C ALA A 53 17.11 -2.76 2.68
N TYR A 54 15.85 -2.98 2.39
CA TYR A 54 14.74 -2.55 3.26
C TYR A 54 14.27 -3.61 4.26
N GLU A 55 14.84 -4.81 4.20
CA GLU A 55 14.51 -5.94 5.10
C GLU A 55 15.36 -5.94 6.39
N GLN A 56 16.28 -4.98 6.50
CA GLN A 56 17.22 -4.94 7.61
C GLN A 56 16.70 -4.10 8.76
N PHE A 57 16.91 -4.61 9.98
CA PHE A 57 16.78 -3.77 11.17
C PHE A 57 18.02 -2.89 11.34
N THR A 58 17.82 -1.76 11.98
CA THR A 58 18.91 -0.79 12.25
C THR A 58 19.68 -1.18 13.51
N GLU A 59 20.88 -0.60 13.68
CA GLU A 59 21.69 -0.79 14.89
C GLU A 59 20.93 -0.36 16.16
N ALA A 60 20.07 0.65 16.08
CA ALA A 60 19.23 1.06 17.20
C ALA A 60 18.29 -0.04 17.68
N VAL A 61 17.74 -0.85 16.77
CA VAL A 61 16.88 -2.00 17.10
C VAL A 61 17.65 -3.08 17.83
N ASP A 62 18.88 -3.37 17.38
CA ASP A 62 19.74 -4.37 18.00
C ASP A 62 20.23 -3.91 19.40
N ASN A 63 20.73 -2.71 19.51
CA ASN A 63 21.21 -2.13 20.76
C ASN A 63 20.14 -2.07 21.85
N GLN A 64 18.86 -2.00 21.48
CA GLN A 64 17.73 -2.02 22.40
C GLN A 64 17.17 -3.43 22.65
N GLY A 65 17.75 -4.47 22.07
CA GLY A 65 17.27 -5.86 22.22
C GLY A 65 15.91 -6.12 21.55
N LEU A 66 15.53 -5.34 20.53
CA LEU A 66 14.21 -5.41 19.88
C LEU A 66 14.16 -6.29 18.63
N VAL A 67 15.27 -6.98 18.29
CA VAL A 67 15.36 -7.83 17.08
C VAL A 67 14.23 -8.88 17.02
N ALA A 68 13.91 -9.52 18.15
CA ALA A 68 12.83 -10.51 18.20
C ALA A 68 11.45 -9.88 17.91
N SER A 69 11.23 -8.64 18.34
CA SER A 69 10.00 -7.88 18.06
C SER A 69 9.93 -7.47 16.60
N PHE A 70 11.05 -7.02 16.04
CA PHE A 70 11.18 -6.71 14.61
C PHE A 70 10.81 -7.93 13.76
N LYS A 71 11.44 -9.08 14.01
CA LYS A 71 11.18 -10.33 13.27
C LYS A 71 9.75 -10.86 13.43
N ARG A 72 9.08 -10.55 14.55
CA ARG A 72 7.66 -10.85 14.71
C ARG A 72 6.79 -9.93 13.85
N GLY A 73 7.11 -8.64 13.79
CA GLY A 73 6.44 -7.67 12.93
C GLY A 73 6.60 -8.02 11.45
N GLU A 74 7.81 -8.38 11.04
CA GLU A 74 8.12 -8.86 9.70
C GLU A 74 7.24 -10.04 9.29
N ARG A 75 7.15 -11.07 10.13
CA ARG A 75 6.26 -12.22 9.87
C ARG A 75 4.79 -11.83 9.71
N ILE A 76 4.29 -10.89 10.52
CA ILE A 76 2.91 -10.39 10.38
C ILE A 76 2.72 -9.66 9.06
N PHE A 77 3.70 -8.87 8.66
CA PHE A 77 3.67 -8.09 7.43
C PHE A 77 3.71 -8.97 6.18
N GLU A 78 4.48 -10.05 6.21
CA GLU A 78 4.71 -10.94 5.07
C GLU A 78 3.64 -12.03 4.93
N SER A 79 3.09 -12.48 6.03
CA SER A 79 2.17 -13.62 6.00
C SER A 79 0.82 -13.25 5.39
N PRO A 80 0.27 -14.11 4.52
CA PRO A 80 -1.11 -13.95 4.08
C PRO A 80 -2.08 -14.17 5.26
N PHE A 81 -3.14 -13.39 5.28
CA PHE A 81 -4.21 -13.52 6.27
C PHE A 81 -5.21 -14.58 5.84
N ASP A 82 -5.58 -15.47 6.77
CA ASP A 82 -6.61 -16.46 6.55
C ASP A 82 -7.99 -15.77 6.45
N ILE A 83 -8.82 -16.30 5.58
CA ILE A 83 -10.18 -15.82 5.33
C ILE A 83 -11.04 -16.01 6.60
N ASP A 84 -10.88 -17.14 7.27
CA ASP A 84 -11.68 -17.52 8.42
C ASP A 84 -11.25 -16.79 9.70
N ALA A 85 -12.17 -16.03 10.28
CA ALA A 85 -11.95 -15.34 11.55
C ALA A 85 -11.77 -16.32 12.74
N GLN A 86 -12.19 -17.57 12.60
CA GLN A 86 -12.05 -18.63 13.62
C GLN A 86 -10.81 -19.51 13.40
N SER A 87 -10.02 -19.25 12.35
CA SER A 87 -8.78 -19.96 12.11
C SER A 87 -7.83 -19.85 13.31
N GLU A 88 -7.05 -20.90 13.55
CA GLU A 88 -6.07 -20.92 14.64
C GLU A 88 -4.84 -20.05 14.38
N THR A 89 -4.60 -19.64 13.13
CA THR A 89 -3.51 -18.72 12.81
C THR A 89 -3.76 -17.33 13.36
N PRO A 90 -2.74 -16.63 13.89
CA PRO A 90 -2.88 -15.25 14.35
C PRO A 90 -3.19 -14.27 13.20
N MET A 91 -2.79 -14.57 11.94
CA MET A 91 -3.13 -13.81 10.76
C MET A 91 -4.43 -14.37 10.17
N ARG A 92 -5.56 -13.83 10.59
CA ARG A 92 -6.90 -14.34 10.25
C ARG A 92 -7.93 -13.22 10.17
N GLY A 93 -9.11 -13.56 9.64
CA GLY A 93 -10.24 -12.65 9.58
C GLY A 93 -10.19 -11.74 8.35
N LEU A 94 -9.55 -12.20 7.26
CA LEU A 94 -9.54 -11.46 5.99
C LEU A 94 -10.96 -11.30 5.43
N GLY A 95 -11.81 -12.27 5.66
CA GLY A 95 -13.19 -12.27 5.18
C GLY A 95 -13.33 -12.72 3.73
N PRO A 96 -14.56 -12.70 3.19
CA PRO A 96 -14.85 -13.28 1.87
C PRO A 96 -14.37 -12.46 0.68
N LEU A 97 -14.05 -11.18 0.88
CA LEU A 97 -13.53 -10.29 -0.17
C LEU A 97 -12.33 -9.52 0.35
N TRP A 98 -11.35 -9.27 -0.51
CA TRP A 98 -10.17 -8.51 -0.15
C TRP A 98 -9.56 -7.73 -1.32
N VAL A 99 -8.73 -6.75 -0.99
CA VAL A 99 -7.88 -6.06 -1.96
C VAL A 99 -6.58 -6.85 -2.16
N ARG A 100 -5.95 -7.26 -1.05
CA ARG A 100 -4.75 -8.12 -0.99
C ARG A 100 -4.78 -9.00 0.25
N GLU A 101 -4.07 -10.10 0.20
CA GLU A 101 -4.03 -11.08 1.31
C GLU A 101 -2.97 -10.77 2.37
N SER A 102 -2.00 -9.91 2.04
CA SER A 102 -0.91 -9.56 2.97
C SER A 102 -0.41 -8.15 2.70
N CYS A 103 0.34 -7.60 3.67
CA CYS A 103 0.95 -6.28 3.50
C CYS A 103 2.05 -6.31 2.44
N ILE A 104 2.88 -7.38 2.41
CA ILE A 104 3.96 -7.55 1.44
C ILE A 104 3.46 -7.62 -0.01
N ALA A 105 2.20 -8.04 -0.23
CA ALA A 105 1.61 -8.09 -1.55
C ALA A 105 1.51 -6.70 -2.20
N CYS A 106 1.31 -5.65 -1.38
CA CYS A 106 1.30 -4.26 -1.83
C CYS A 106 2.66 -3.58 -1.71
N HIS A 107 3.49 -3.98 -0.75
CA HIS A 107 4.80 -3.40 -0.45
C HIS A 107 5.93 -4.41 -0.66
N PRO A 108 6.16 -4.88 -1.90
CA PRO A 108 7.15 -5.92 -2.18
C PRO A 108 8.54 -5.47 -1.77
N GLY A 109 9.23 -6.33 -0.99
CA GLY A 109 10.54 -6.00 -0.42
C GLY A 109 10.53 -4.73 0.44
N TYR A 110 9.36 -4.39 1.04
CA TYR A 110 9.12 -3.16 1.84
C TYR A 110 9.25 -1.85 1.05
N GLY A 111 9.37 -1.95 -0.26
CA GLY A 111 9.51 -0.85 -1.21
C GLY A 111 8.24 -0.55 -2.00
N HIS A 112 8.44 -0.15 -3.24
CA HIS A 112 7.39 0.13 -4.21
C HIS A 112 7.03 -1.10 -5.03
N GLY A 113 5.81 -1.15 -5.56
CA GLY A 113 5.42 -2.13 -6.56
C GLY A 113 6.22 -1.99 -7.86
N ALA A 114 6.60 -3.12 -8.45
CA ALA A 114 7.19 -3.14 -9.78
C ALA A 114 6.12 -2.89 -10.85
N ARG A 115 6.47 -2.15 -11.90
CA ARG A 115 5.56 -1.86 -13.02
C ARG A 115 4.94 -3.15 -13.59
N GLN A 116 3.62 -3.20 -13.67
CA GLN A 116 2.85 -4.33 -14.16
C GLN A 116 2.03 -3.94 -15.39
N ASN A 117 1.81 -4.88 -16.30
CA ASN A 117 0.93 -4.72 -17.45
C ASN A 117 -0.46 -5.35 -17.22
N ASN A 118 -0.58 -6.20 -16.22
CA ASN A 118 -1.83 -6.84 -15.82
C ASN A 118 -2.07 -6.55 -14.35
N TYR A 119 -3.33 -6.33 -14.00
CA TYR A 119 -3.74 -6.23 -12.61
C TYR A 119 -3.99 -7.64 -12.07
N ASN A 120 -3.36 -8.01 -10.96
CA ASN A 120 -3.54 -9.30 -10.33
C ASN A 120 -3.31 -9.18 -8.81
N SER A 121 -4.38 -9.40 -8.04
CA SER A 121 -4.37 -9.28 -6.58
C SER A 121 -3.48 -10.33 -5.89
N ASN A 122 -3.29 -11.49 -6.52
CA ASN A 122 -2.54 -12.61 -5.94
C ASN A 122 -1.06 -12.61 -6.32
N THR A 123 -0.61 -11.69 -7.17
CA THR A 123 0.79 -11.61 -7.56
C THR A 123 1.56 -10.81 -6.51
N ILE A 124 2.47 -11.46 -5.81
CA ILE A 124 3.46 -10.78 -4.97
C ILE A 124 4.27 -9.81 -5.84
N GLY A 125 4.36 -8.57 -5.40
CA GLY A 125 5.06 -7.53 -6.15
C GLY A 125 4.16 -6.62 -6.99
N ASN A 126 2.87 -6.92 -7.10
CA ASN A 126 1.92 -6.00 -7.68
C ASN A 126 1.49 -4.96 -6.63
N GLY A 127 2.33 -3.96 -6.40
CA GLY A 127 2.07 -2.87 -5.45
C GLY A 127 1.06 -1.84 -5.94
N TYR A 128 0.27 -2.14 -6.98
CA TYR A 128 -0.71 -1.21 -7.53
C TYR A 128 -2.09 -1.41 -6.93
N LEU A 129 -2.79 -0.31 -6.76
CA LEU A 129 -4.14 -0.22 -6.25
C LEU A 129 -5.01 0.53 -7.25
N LEU A 130 -6.25 0.09 -7.39
CA LEU A 130 -7.25 0.81 -8.17
C LEU A 130 -7.97 1.82 -7.29
N VAL A 131 -8.21 3.00 -7.83
CA VAL A 131 -9.10 3.98 -7.23
C VAL A 131 -10.17 4.32 -8.26
N LEU A 132 -11.43 4.13 -7.88
CA LEU A 132 -12.58 4.34 -8.74
C LEU A 132 -13.45 5.49 -8.22
N THR A 133 -13.64 6.48 -9.09
CA THR A 133 -14.47 7.67 -8.79
C THR A 133 -15.40 7.97 -9.96
N ASP A 134 -16.33 8.87 -9.74
CA ASP A 134 -17.04 9.54 -10.81
C ASP A 134 -16.20 10.70 -11.40
N GLU A 135 -16.78 11.44 -12.31
CA GLU A 135 -16.14 12.61 -12.96
C GLU A 135 -15.88 13.79 -12.00
N ASN A 136 -16.49 13.78 -10.80
CA ASN A 136 -16.31 14.76 -9.73
C ASN A 136 -15.35 14.29 -8.64
N ASP A 137 -14.55 13.24 -8.91
CA ASP A 137 -13.67 12.60 -7.95
C ASP A 137 -14.36 12.02 -6.70
N THR A 138 -15.66 11.73 -6.80
CA THR A 138 -16.42 11.10 -5.71
C THR A 138 -16.30 9.58 -5.82
N TYR A 139 -15.92 8.92 -4.72
CA TYR A 139 -15.79 7.45 -4.69
C TYR A 139 -17.12 6.74 -4.97
N LEU A 140 -17.04 5.63 -5.69
CA LEU A 140 -18.19 4.78 -5.93
C LEU A 140 -18.67 4.13 -4.64
N SER A 141 -19.90 4.43 -4.22
CA SER A 141 -20.48 3.90 -2.98
C SER A 141 -20.83 2.42 -3.01
N SER A 142 -20.98 1.85 -4.21
CA SER A 142 -21.22 0.40 -4.41
C SER A 142 -19.94 -0.43 -4.30
N LEU A 143 -18.79 0.23 -4.41
CA LEU A 143 -17.46 -0.32 -4.25
C LEU A 143 -16.79 0.39 -3.09
N THR A 144 -15.80 -0.20 -2.49
CA THR A 144 -14.96 0.53 -1.52
C THR A 144 -14.05 1.52 -2.26
N GLY A 145 -13.50 2.50 -1.59
CA GLY A 145 -12.60 3.48 -2.23
C GLY A 145 -11.46 2.82 -3.01
N MET A 146 -10.98 1.66 -2.52
CA MET A 146 -10.14 0.72 -3.25
C MET A 146 -10.93 -0.59 -3.39
N PRO A 147 -11.41 -0.91 -4.58
CA PRO A 147 -12.29 -2.06 -4.77
C PRO A 147 -11.57 -3.37 -4.52
N GLN A 148 -12.27 -4.29 -3.87
CA GLN A 148 -11.78 -5.65 -3.72
C GLN A 148 -11.81 -6.36 -5.09
N THR A 149 -10.71 -7.03 -5.41
CA THR A 149 -10.56 -7.85 -6.61
C THR A 149 -10.29 -9.32 -6.29
N GLY A 150 -10.00 -9.63 -5.01
CA GLY A 150 -9.92 -10.98 -4.48
C GLY A 150 -11.22 -11.42 -3.84
N SER A 151 -11.54 -12.71 -3.92
CA SER A 151 -12.70 -13.31 -3.28
C SER A 151 -12.50 -14.78 -2.98
N SER A 152 -13.18 -15.27 -1.95
CA SER A 152 -13.27 -16.71 -1.64
C SER A 152 -14.60 -17.28 -2.09
N ALA A 153 -14.59 -18.56 -2.48
CA ALA A 153 -15.83 -19.27 -2.81
C ALA A 153 -16.80 -19.27 -1.62
N PRO A 154 -18.10 -19.13 -1.87
CA PRO A 154 -18.75 -19.10 -3.16
C PRO A 154 -18.89 -17.70 -3.77
N PHE A 155 -18.28 -16.67 -3.16
CA PHE A 155 -18.44 -15.28 -3.56
C PHE A 155 -17.61 -14.94 -4.80
N LYS A 156 -18.09 -13.95 -5.55
CA LYS A 156 -17.43 -13.38 -6.72
C LYS A 156 -16.87 -12.01 -6.33
N ALA A 157 -15.67 -11.68 -6.80
CA ALA A 157 -15.12 -10.36 -6.57
C ALA A 157 -16.00 -9.26 -7.19
N PRO A 158 -16.08 -8.07 -6.58
CA PRO A 158 -16.81 -6.93 -7.15
C PRO A 158 -16.34 -6.54 -8.55
N ILE A 159 -15.07 -6.81 -8.86
CA ILE A 159 -14.47 -6.58 -10.18
C ILE A 159 -13.69 -7.83 -10.59
N ASP A 160 -13.92 -8.31 -11.81
CA ASP A 160 -13.11 -9.37 -12.43
C ASP A 160 -11.77 -8.78 -12.90
N GLU A 161 -10.72 -8.95 -12.08
CA GLU A 161 -9.39 -8.39 -12.34
C GLU A 161 -8.74 -8.91 -13.63
N ARG A 162 -9.14 -10.09 -14.12
CA ARG A 162 -8.63 -10.67 -15.37
C ARG A 162 -8.99 -9.84 -16.60
N LYS A 163 -10.00 -8.98 -16.49
CA LYS A 163 -10.46 -8.08 -17.55
C LYS A 163 -9.79 -6.70 -17.49
N ILE A 164 -9.06 -6.40 -16.42
CA ILE A 164 -8.39 -5.12 -16.24
C ILE A 164 -7.15 -5.07 -17.13
N GLN A 165 -7.04 -4.01 -17.91
CA GLN A 165 -5.91 -3.78 -18.82
C GLN A 165 -5.15 -2.54 -18.38
N ILE A 166 -3.82 -2.64 -18.34
CA ILE A 166 -2.92 -1.52 -18.02
C ILE A 166 -1.99 -1.32 -19.21
N LYS A 167 -1.99 -0.10 -19.74
CA LYS A 167 -1.06 0.31 -20.79
C LYS A 167 -0.21 1.46 -20.28
N TRP A 168 1.09 1.34 -20.44
CA TRP A 168 2.02 2.40 -20.08
C TRP A 168 2.33 3.23 -21.31
N LEU A 169 1.94 4.49 -21.26
CA LEU A 169 2.07 5.43 -22.37
C LEU A 169 3.12 6.48 -22.04
N PRO A 170 4.01 6.85 -23.00
CA PRO A 170 4.93 7.94 -22.79
C PRO A 170 4.17 9.28 -22.78
N TYR A 171 4.69 10.23 -22.01
CA TYR A 171 4.21 11.60 -22.07
C TYR A 171 5.37 12.60 -21.93
N THR A 172 5.11 13.82 -22.37
CA THR A 172 6.04 14.94 -22.24
C THR A 172 5.44 15.94 -21.26
N ASP A 173 6.21 16.32 -20.26
CA ASP A 173 5.82 17.32 -19.27
C ASP A 173 6.04 18.77 -19.76
N GLU A 174 5.75 19.74 -18.90
CA GLU A 174 5.90 21.15 -19.19
C GLU A 174 7.36 21.60 -19.39
N TRP A 175 8.34 20.80 -18.95
CA TRP A 175 9.78 21.03 -19.14
C TRP A 175 10.37 20.27 -20.34
N ASN A 176 9.53 19.70 -21.21
CA ASN A 176 9.93 18.87 -22.34
C ASN A 176 10.84 17.70 -21.96
N ASN A 177 10.59 17.09 -20.80
CA ASN A 177 11.35 15.97 -20.26
C ASN A 177 12.87 16.28 -20.19
N THR A 178 13.22 17.48 -19.75
CA THR A 178 14.61 17.91 -19.64
C THR A 178 14.85 18.61 -18.30
N PHE A 179 15.88 18.18 -17.58
CA PHE A 179 16.32 18.83 -16.35
C PHE A 179 16.98 20.18 -16.62
N PRO A 180 17.09 21.07 -15.61
CA PRO A 180 17.71 22.40 -15.80
C PRO A 180 19.17 22.37 -16.27
N ASP A 181 19.91 21.28 -16.01
CA ASP A 181 21.28 21.05 -16.49
C ASP A 181 21.37 20.51 -17.92
N GLY A 182 20.21 20.24 -18.55
CA GLY A 182 20.11 19.74 -19.92
C GLY A 182 20.05 18.22 -20.06
N GLU A 183 20.09 17.46 -18.96
CA GLU A 183 19.91 16.02 -19.01
C GLU A 183 18.45 15.68 -19.33
N SER A 184 18.24 14.75 -20.28
CA SER A 184 16.89 14.32 -20.69
C SER A 184 16.42 13.12 -19.87
N TYR A 185 15.11 13.07 -19.60
CA TYR A 185 14.45 11.92 -18.95
C TYR A 185 13.24 11.46 -19.76
N SER A 186 12.73 10.27 -19.41
CA SER A 186 11.53 9.71 -20.04
C SER A 186 10.46 9.50 -18.99
N LEU A 187 9.24 9.94 -19.28
CA LEU A 187 8.08 9.77 -18.43
C LEU A 187 7.05 8.87 -19.09
N ILE A 188 6.41 8.06 -18.28
CA ILE A 188 5.29 7.22 -18.67
C ILE A 188 4.18 7.32 -17.64
N TYR A 189 2.94 7.12 -18.07
CA TYR A 189 1.79 7.02 -17.18
C TYR A 189 0.94 5.77 -17.52
N PRO A 190 0.21 5.22 -16.54
CA PRO A 190 -0.68 4.09 -16.77
C PRO A 190 -2.04 4.57 -17.29
N GLU A 191 -2.47 4.03 -18.43
CA GLU A 191 -3.86 4.05 -18.86
C GLU A 191 -4.51 2.74 -18.46
N VAL A 192 -5.56 2.81 -17.66
CA VAL A 192 -6.27 1.64 -17.14
C VAL A 192 -7.66 1.56 -17.72
N THR A 193 -7.99 0.42 -18.29
CA THR A 193 -9.32 0.12 -18.79
C THR A 193 -9.94 -1.04 -18.01
N ILE A 194 -11.12 -0.83 -17.45
CA ILE A 194 -11.95 -1.85 -16.81
C ILE A 194 -13.24 -1.91 -17.60
N PRO A 195 -13.46 -2.90 -18.46
CA PRO A 195 -14.68 -2.96 -19.27
C PRO A 195 -15.92 -3.10 -18.41
N GLN A 196 -17.06 -2.62 -18.88
CA GLN A 196 -18.30 -2.59 -18.12
C GLN A 196 -18.73 -3.97 -17.60
N ASP A 197 -18.48 -5.01 -18.37
CA ASP A 197 -18.80 -6.41 -18.03
C ASP A 197 -17.80 -7.04 -17.03
N ALA A 198 -16.81 -6.29 -16.57
CA ALA A 198 -15.95 -6.70 -15.46
C ALA A 198 -16.59 -6.47 -14.09
N PHE A 199 -17.59 -5.58 -14.01
CA PHE A 199 -18.23 -5.22 -12.74
C PHE A 199 -19.34 -6.21 -12.39
N TYR A 200 -19.24 -6.79 -11.21
CA TYR A 200 -20.26 -7.66 -10.63
C TYR A 200 -21.38 -6.87 -9.95
N VAL A 201 -21.10 -5.62 -9.59
CA VAL A 201 -22.03 -4.72 -8.91
C VAL A 201 -22.32 -3.49 -9.76
N PRO A 202 -23.47 -2.81 -9.58
CA PRO A 202 -23.76 -1.57 -10.27
C PRO A 202 -22.75 -0.47 -9.88
N LEU A 203 -22.47 0.47 -10.77
CA LEU A 203 -21.67 1.66 -10.47
C LEU A 203 -22.57 2.70 -9.82
N GLN A 204 -22.33 3.01 -8.55
CA GLN A 204 -23.16 3.94 -7.78
C GLN A 204 -22.34 4.98 -7.04
N VAL A 205 -22.86 6.22 -6.99
CA VAL A 205 -22.37 7.29 -6.12
C VAL A 205 -23.54 7.72 -5.21
N GLY A 206 -23.33 7.67 -3.90
CA GLY A 206 -24.40 7.97 -2.93
C GLY A 206 -25.62 7.05 -3.04
N GLY A 207 -25.46 5.83 -3.56
CA GLY A 207 -26.54 4.87 -3.79
C GLY A 207 -27.34 5.10 -5.08
N VAL A 208 -26.94 6.06 -5.92
CA VAL A 208 -27.55 6.33 -7.24
C VAL A 208 -26.66 5.78 -8.35
N ASP A 209 -27.25 5.07 -9.30
CA ASP A 209 -26.56 4.52 -10.45
C ASP A 209 -25.95 5.64 -11.31
N ILE A 210 -24.70 5.46 -11.73
CA ILE A 210 -24.03 6.34 -12.68
C ILE A 210 -23.82 5.61 -14.01
N ASP A 211 -23.73 6.39 -15.09
CA ASP A 211 -23.36 5.85 -16.40
C ASP A 211 -21.88 5.43 -16.43
N TYR A 212 -21.57 4.35 -17.16
CA TYR A 212 -20.19 3.88 -17.28
C TYR A 212 -19.23 4.95 -17.86
N SER A 213 -19.70 5.86 -18.68
CA SER A 213 -18.92 6.96 -19.25
C SER A 213 -18.44 7.97 -18.17
N GLN A 214 -19.10 8.01 -17.02
CA GLN A 214 -18.74 8.87 -15.89
C GLN A 214 -17.67 8.24 -14.99
N LEU A 215 -17.36 6.95 -15.20
CA LEU A 215 -16.32 6.25 -14.44
C LEU A 215 -14.95 6.86 -14.71
N ARG A 216 -14.21 7.13 -13.65
CA ARG A 216 -12.79 7.48 -13.67
C ARG A 216 -11.99 6.42 -12.92
N VAL A 217 -10.90 5.98 -13.52
CA VAL A 217 -10.04 4.94 -12.98
C VAL A 217 -8.64 5.51 -12.81
N ARG A 218 -8.09 5.39 -11.61
CA ARG A 218 -6.68 5.68 -11.34
C ARG A 218 -5.99 4.41 -10.87
N LEU A 219 -4.73 4.26 -11.29
CA LEU A 219 -3.83 3.26 -10.79
C LEU A 219 -2.84 3.95 -9.86
N GLU A 220 -2.87 3.60 -8.59
CA GLU A 220 -1.96 4.14 -7.59
C GLU A 220 -0.92 3.09 -7.21
N ASN A 221 0.34 3.48 -7.16
CA ASN A 221 1.42 2.64 -6.66
C ASN A 221 1.60 2.87 -5.17
N THR A 222 1.80 1.80 -4.42
CA THR A 222 2.11 1.91 -3.00
C THR A 222 3.49 2.51 -2.78
N ILE A 223 3.61 3.32 -1.75
CA ILE A 223 4.90 3.89 -1.34
C ILE A 223 5.74 2.85 -0.58
N GLY A 224 7.07 3.05 -0.56
CA GLY A 224 7.95 2.30 0.34
C GLY A 224 7.63 2.61 1.80
N ILE A 225 7.79 1.61 2.68
CA ILE A 225 7.52 1.76 4.11
C ILE A 225 8.78 1.86 4.96
N TYR A 226 9.95 1.77 4.35
CA TYR A 226 11.23 1.96 5.05
C TYR A 226 11.30 3.37 5.66
N GLY A 227 11.87 3.48 6.87
CA GLY A 227 12.00 4.74 7.58
C GLY A 227 10.71 5.30 8.19
N THR A 228 9.54 4.72 7.95
CA THR A 228 8.27 5.24 8.47
C THR A 228 8.20 5.26 10.00
N GLY A 229 8.84 4.31 10.68
CA GLY A 229 8.96 4.32 12.13
C GLY A 229 9.79 5.50 12.67
N LEU A 230 10.81 5.93 11.94
CA LEU A 230 11.60 7.13 12.30
C LEU A 230 10.74 8.39 12.12
N LEU A 231 9.98 8.47 11.04
CA LEU A 231 9.04 9.57 10.81
C LEU A 231 7.94 9.62 11.89
N ASP A 232 7.47 8.46 12.36
CA ASP A 232 6.47 8.37 13.43
C ASP A 232 7.02 8.87 14.78
N ALA A 233 8.31 8.71 15.02
CA ALA A 233 8.98 9.13 16.23
C ALA A 233 9.20 10.66 16.35
N ILE A 234 9.02 11.43 15.26
CA ILE A 234 9.12 12.88 15.28
C ILE A 234 7.93 13.44 16.08
N SER A 235 8.20 14.32 17.04
CA SER A 235 7.13 14.92 17.82
C SER A 235 6.26 15.87 16.99
N ASP A 236 4.99 16.00 17.35
CA ASP A 236 4.10 16.95 16.69
C ASP A 236 4.58 18.40 16.82
N ASP A 237 5.26 18.72 17.92
CA ASP A 237 5.82 20.06 18.14
C ASP A 237 6.99 20.35 17.21
N ASP A 238 7.85 19.36 16.93
CA ASP A 238 8.93 19.51 15.97
C ASP A 238 8.42 19.70 14.55
N ILE A 239 7.38 18.95 14.15
CA ILE A 239 6.74 19.12 12.85
C ILE A 239 6.12 20.52 12.72
N ARG A 240 5.45 21.01 13.77
CA ARG A 240 4.93 22.39 13.80
C ARG A 240 6.04 23.42 13.69
N ALA A 241 7.13 23.24 14.43
CA ALA A 241 8.27 24.15 14.40
C ALA A 241 8.89 24.21 13.00
N GLN A 242 9.01 23.07 12.33
CA GLN A 242 9.49 22.99 10.97
C GLN A 242 8.60 23.77 9.99
N TYR A 243 7.28 23.57 10.02
CA TYR A 243 6.38 24.29 9.14
C TYR A 243 6.35 25.79 9.39
N ARG A 244 6.47 26.23 10.66
CA ARG A 244 6.62 27.65 10.96
C ARG A 244 7.91 28.25 10.37
N ALA A 245 9.00 27.50 10.43
CA ALA A 245 10.27 27.91 9.84
C ALA A 245 10.18 28.02 8.31
N GLU A 246 9.54 27.05 7.67
CA GLU A 246 9.29 27.05 6.22
C GLU A 246 8.42 28.23 5.79
N GLU A 247 7.29 28.47 6.48
CA GLU A 247 6.42 29.61 6.25
C GLU A 247 7.16 30.94 6.38
N ALA A 248 7.97 31.08 7.44
CA ALA A 248 8.80 32.26 7.67
C ALA A 248 9.88 32.46 6.60
N ALA A 249 10.34 31.37 5.98
CA ALA A 249 11.28 31.41 4.85
C ALA A 249 10.58 31.66 3.51
N GLY A 250 9.25 31.83 3.48
CA GLY A 250 8.47 32.09 2.27
C GLY A 250 8.11 30.86 1.45
N VAL A 251 8.23 29.65 2.04
CA VAL A 251 7.78 28.42 1.39
C VAL A 251 6.26 28.39 1.35
N SER A 252 5.70 28.09 0.18
CA SER A 252 4.26 27.89 0.02
C SER A 252 3.86 26.54 0.62
N LEU A 253 3.22 26.55 1.77
CA LEU A 253 2.76 25.36 2.46
C LEU A 253 1.40 24.91 1.93
N ASN A 254 1.09 23.61 2.15
CA ASN A 254 -0.21 23.05 1.78
C ASN A 254 -1.34 23.72 2.59
N PRO A 255 -2.25 24.50 1.95
CA PRO A 255 -3.30 25.20 2.64
C PRO A 255 -4.36 24.27 3.26
N GLY A 256 -4.40 23.00 2.85
CA GLY A 256 -5.33 22.01 3.41
C GLY A 256 -4.94 21.51 4.80
N ILE A 257 -3.70 21.73 5.23
CA ILE A 257 -3.23 21.27 6.54
C ILE A 257 -2.56 22.37 7.36
N TRP A 258 -2.01 23.39 6.73
CA TRP A 258 -1.33 24.52 7.38
C TRP A 258 -1.83 25.82 6.82
N ALA A 259 -2.31 26.70 7.69
CA ALA A 259 -2.69 28.06 7.36
C ALA A 259 -2.61 28.97 8.60
N ASN A 260 -2.26 30.24 8.39
CA ASN A 260 -2.21 31.25 9.46
C ASN A 260 -1.29 30.88 10.63
N GLY A 261 -0.20 30.14 10.37
CA GLY A 261 0.77 29.77 11.37
C GLY A 261 0.39 28.61 12.28
N ASP A 262 -0.63 27.83 11.90
CA ASP A 262 -0.98 26.60 12.64
C ASP A 262 -1.63 25.56 11.72
N PHE A 263 -1.78 24.33 12.23
CA PHE A 263 -2.48 23.27 11.54
C PHE A 263 -4.00 23.53 11.54
N VAL A 264 -4.60 23.43 10.37
CA VAL A 264 -6.06 23.54 10.20
C VAL A 264 -6.78 22.20 10.27
N SER A 265 -6.02 21.10 10.18
CA SER A 265 -6.56 19.74 10.17
C SER A 265 -5.66 18.79 10.94
N TYR A 266 -6.25 18.07 11.88
CA TYR A 266 -5.61 16.99 12.62
C TYR A 266 -6.27 15.67 12.29
N TYR A 267 -5.48 14.62 12.36
CA TYR A 267 -5.99 13.27 12.36
C TYR A 267 -6.25 12.82 13.82
N THR A 268 -7.43 12.29 14.08
CA THR A 268 -7.76 11.71 15.39
C THR A 268 -7.51 10.19 15.33
N ASN A 269 -6.55 9.71 16.10
CA ASN A 269 -6.27 8.29 16.25
C ASN A 269 -7.01 7.75 17.47
N ASN A 270 -7.91 6.78 17.24
CA ASN A 270 -8.66 6.12 18.31
C ASN A 270 -8.10 4.76 18.69
N VAL A 271 -6.90 4.39 18.24
CA VAL A 271 -6.28 3.09 18.60
C VAL A 271 -6.20 2.92 20.10
N GLN A 272 -5.88 3.99 20.82
CA GLN A 272 -5.81 4.00 22.28
C GLN A 272 -7.15 4.32 22.94
N GLY A 273 -8.15 4.73 22.17
CA GLY A 273 -9.47 5.06 22.66
C GLY A 273 -9.56 6.40 23.42
N ASP A 274 -8.51 7.20 23.44
CA ASP A 274 -8.42 8.46 24.17
C ASP A 274 -8.74 9.70 23.31
N GLY A 275 -8.97 9.52 22.00
CA GLY A 275 -9.26 10.60 21.06
C GLY A 275 -8.06 11.51 20.76
N THR A 276 -6.84 11.07 21.05
CA THR A 276 -5.61 11.84 20.80
C THR A 276 -5.53 12.29 19.33
N LYS A 277 -5.25 13.55 19.12
CA LYS A 277 -5.06 14.14 17.79
C LYS A 277 -3.59 14.18 17.45
N TYR A 278 -3.29 13.76 16.23
CA TYR A 278 -1.93 13.76 15.67
C TYR A 278 -1.83 14.70 14.49
N VAL A 279 -0.70 15.37 14.36
CA VAL A 279 -0.33 16.10 13.16
C VAL A 279 -0.12 15.11 12.01
N ARG A 280 -0.69 15.40 10.87
CA ARG A 280 -0.52 14.57 9.67
C ARG A 280 0.91 14.67 9.15
N ARG A 281 1.52 13.53 8.82
CA ARG A 281 2.92 13.42 8.44
C ARG A 281 3.23 12.42 7.34
N TYR A 282 2.28 11.54 7.00
CA TYR A 282 2.49 10.50 6.00
C TYR A 282 1.82 10.86 4.67
N THR A 283 2.44 10.41 3.58
CA THR A 283 2.11 10.67 2.18
C THR A 283 2.31 12.14 1.78
N TYR A 284 2.45 12.40 0.48
CA TYR A 284 2.51 13.77 -0.03
C TYR A 284 1.24 14.58 0.27
N ALA A 285 0.10 13.89 0.35
CA ALA A 285 -1.17 14.50 0.72
C ALA A 285 -1.30 14.76 2.23
N LEU A 286 -0.32 14.34 3.04
CA LEU A 286 -0.34 14.43 4.50
C LEU A 286 -1.66 13.91 5.08
N SER A 287 -2.05 12.72 4.65
CA SER A 287 -3.37 12.15 4.91
C SER A 287 -3.46 11.35 6.21
N ARG A 288 -2.31 11.05 6.86
CA ARG A 288 -2.24 10.19 8.04
C ARG A 288 -1.34 10.78 9.12
N GLY A 289 -1.74 10.59 10.39
CA GLY A 289 -1.03 11.13 11.55
C GLY A 289 -0.14 10.13 12.29
N SER A 290 -0.50 8.84 12.32
CA SER A 290 0.28 7.81 12.99
C SER A 290 0.49 6.60 12.09
N ILE A 291 1.55 5.82 12.38
CA ILE A 291 1.88 4.62 11.62
C ILE A 291 0.78 3.55 11.74
N GLN A 292 0.10 3.44 12.89
CA GLN A 292 -0.99 2.49 13.08
C GLN A 292 -2.21 2.83 12.22
N ASP A 293 -2.36 4.07 11.81
CA ASP A 293 -3.44 4.46 10.91
C ASP A 293 -3.10 4.24 9.44
N GLY A 294 -1.82 4.30 9.09
CA GLY A 294 -1.34 4.15 7.72
C GLY A 294 -1.82 2.85 7.06
N PRO A 295 -1.52 1.66 7.63
CA PRO A 295 -1.87 0.38 7.01
C PRO A 295 -3.37 0.14 6.87
N GLY A 296 -4.15 0.78 7.71
CA GLY A 296 -5.55 0.42 7.87
C GLY A 296 -6.53 1.27 7.11
N ALA A 297 -6.12 2.41 6.58
CA ALA A 297 -7.12 3.40 6.23
C ALA A 297 -7.79 3.16 4.88
N ASN A 298 -7.09 2.67 3.88
CA ASN A 298 -7.65 2.59 2.54
C ASN A 298 -7.34 1.30 1.78
N ALA A 299 -6.14 0.74 1.93
CA ALA A 299 -5.65 -0.28 1.02
C ALA A 299 -6.17 -1.68 1.32
N ILE A 300 -6.48 -1.95 2.59
CA ILE A 300 -6.79 -3.30 3.06
C ILE A 300 -7.93 -3.21 4.04
N TRP A 301 -9.11 -2.91 3.55
CA TRP A 301 -10.31 -2.78 4.38
C TRP A 301 -10.55 -4.00 5.26
N ASN A 302 -10.22 -5.16 4.75
CA ASN A 302 -10.41 -6.43 5.42
C ASN A 302 -9.36 -6.70 6.49
N ILE A 303 -8.14 -6.17 6.32
CA ILE A 303 -7.04 -6.34 7.27
C ILE A 303 -6.98 -5.19 8.29
N THR A 304 -7.77 -4.15 8.13
CA THR A 304 -7.79 -2.98 9.02
C THR A 304 -7.96 -3.36 10.48
N ASN A 305 -8.80 -4.34 10.76
CA ASN A 305 -9.08 -4.79 12.12
C ASN A 305 -7.89 -5.48 12.78
N VAL A 306 -6.88 -5.88 12.03
CA VAL A 306 -5.67 -6.49 12.56
C VAL A 306 -4.77 -5.45 13.24
N THR A 307 -4.71 -4.25 12.69
CA THR A 307 -3.86 -3.16 13.20
C THR A 307 -4.59 -2.23 14.17
N ARG A 308 -5.92 -2.18 14.11
CA ARG A 308 -6.74 -1.24 14.88
C ARG A 308 -7.99 -1.89 15.43
N SER A 309 -8.05 -2.05 16.73
CA SER A 309 -9.21 -2.63 17.42
C SER A 309 -10.46 -1.74 17.42
N ASP A 310 -10.31 -0.44 17.14
CA ASP A 310 -11.42 0.51 17.03
C ASP A 310 -12.10 0.49 15.66
N ARG A 311 -11.50 -0.16 14.66
CA ARG A 311 -12.05 -0.25 13.30
C ARG A 311 -12.70 -1.61 13.04
N ARG A 312 -13.72 -1.91 13.81
CA ARG A 312 -14.50 -3.16 13.69
C ARG A 312 -15.78 -2.94 12.90
N TYR A 313 -15.66 -2.29 11.75
CA TYR A 313 -16.82 -2.21 10.86
C TYR A 313 -16.82 -3.35 9.88
N HIS A 314 -17.98 -3.69 9.44
CA HIS A 314 -18.07 -4.44 8.21
C HIS A 314 -17.64 -3.54 7.04
N TYR A 315 -16.99 -4.12 6.06
CA TYR A 315 -16.47 -3.44 4.88
C TYR A 315 -17.24 -3.81 3.60
N MET A 316 -18.23 -4.69 3.72
CA MET A 316 -19.12 -5.03 2.61
C MET A 316 -20.09 -3.90 2.34
N THR A 317 -20.22 -3.54 1.07
CA THR A 317 -21.26 -2.59 0.69
C THR A 317 -22.62 -3.27 0.63
N ALA A 318 -23.68 -2.55 0.97
CA ALA A 318 -25.03 -3.07 0.82
C ALA A 318 -25.37 -3.40 -0.64
N ALA A 319 -24.79 -2.67 -1.60
CA ALA A 319 -24.93 -2.94 -3.02
C ALA A 319 -24.36 -4.31 -3.37
N TYR A 320 -23.16 -4.64 -2.90
CA TYR A 320 -22.57 -5.96 -3.11
C TYR A 320 -23.38 -7.07 -2.45
N ALA A 321 -23.74 -6.91 -1.18
CA ALA A 321 -24.53 -7.90 -0.44
C ALA A 321 -25.85 -8.20 -1.14
N LYS A 322 -26.51 -7.18 -1.72
CA LYS A 322 -27.77 -7.30 -2.44
C LYS A 322 -27.64 -8.07 -3.77
N VAL A 323 -26.52 -7.90 -4.46
CA VAL A 323 -26.24 -8.65 -5.71
C VAL A 323 -25.86 -10.08 -5.37
N ALA A 324 -24.91 -10.29 -4.48
CA ALA A 324 -24.40 -11.60 -4.12
C ALA A 324 -25.44 -12.50 -3.48
N SER A 325 -26.34 -11.95 -2.65
CA SER A 325 -27.44 -12.74 -2.04
C SER A 325 -28.45 -13.27 -3.05
N LYS A 326 -28.57 -12.63 -4.20
CA LYS A 326 -29.47 -13.03 -5.29
C LYS A 326 -28.80 -13.89 -6.35
N ASP A 327 -27.47 -14.02 -6.32
CA ASP A 327 -26.73 -14.82 -7.29
C ASP A 327 -27.01 -16.32 -7.09
N PRO A 328 -27.57 -17.03 -8.11
CA PRO A 328 -27.92 -18.43 -8.00
C PRO A 328 -26.74 -19.35 -7.69
N ASP A 329 -25.54 -19.02 -8.21
CA ASP A 329 -24.34 -19.82 -7.97
C ASP A 329 -23.88 -19.69 -6.52
N VAL A 330 -23.96 -18.47 -5.95
CA VAL A 330 -23.66 -18.20 -4.55
C VAL A 330 -24.67 -18.93 -3.65
N GLN A 331 -25.97 -18.80 -3.94
CA GLN A 331 -27.04 -19.47 -3.17
C GLN A 331 -26.87 -20.99 -3.14
N ALA A 332 -26.56 -21.59 -4.29
CA ALA A 332 -26.40 -23.04 -4.42
C ALA A 332 -25.26 -23.61 -3.57
N GLN A 333 -24.25 -22.78 -3.30
CA GLN A 333 -23.02 -23.24 -2.64
C GLN A 333 -22.84 -22.68 -1.22
N PHE A 334 -23.60 -21.67 -0.83
CA PHE A 334 -23.36 -20.92 0.42
C PHE A 334 -23.23 -21.82 1.65
N TYR A 335 -24.21 -22.69 1.90
CA TYR A 335 -24.17 -23.56 3.09
C TYR A 335 -23.13 -24.68 3.02
N LYS A 336 -22.55 -24.94 1.87
CA LYS A 336 -21.41 -25.85 1.75
C LYS A 336 -20.14 -25.22 2.33
N TYR A 337 -19.94 -23.92 2.07
CA TYR A 337 -18.78 -23.18 2.55
C TYR A 337 -18.99 -22.61 3.97
N TYR A 338 -20.24 -22.35 4.34
CA TYR A 338 -20.60 -21.77 5.65
C TYR A 338 -21.62 -22.64 6.38
N PRO A 339 -21.26 -23.90 6.76
CA PRO A 339 -22.21 -24.86 7.34
C PRO A 339 -22.69 -24.47 8.72
N ALA A 340 -21.90 -23.68 9.49
CA ALA A 340 -22.22 -23.26 10.85
C ALA A 340 -23.17 -22.04 10.91
N MET A 341 -23.56 -21.49 9.78
CA MET A 341 -24.49 -20.36 9.76
C MET A 341 -25.88 -20.72 10.27
N ASN A 342 -26.46 -19.83 11.06
CA ASN A 342 -27.85 -19.95 11.49
C ASN A 342 -28.78 -19.78 10.28
N LYS A 343 -29.53 -20.83 9.94
CA LYS A 343 -30.42 -20.84 8.79
C LYS A 343 -31.77 -20.27 9.17
N THR A 344 -32.18 -19.17 8.50
CA THR A 344 -33.52 -18.58 8.68
C THR A 344 -34.59 -19.32 7.84
N GLY A 345 -34.18 -20.21 6.95
CA GLY A 345 -35.03 -20.85 5.94
C GLY A 345 -35.07 -20.10 4.61
N ASN A 346 -34.40 -18.95 4.50
CA ASN A 346 -34.26 -18.17 3.27
C ASN A 346 -32.77 -17.90 3.01
N VAL A 347 -32.21 -18.59 2.02
CA VAL A 347 -30.78 -18.50 1.70
C VAL A 347 -30.36 -17.10 1.26
N GLU A 348 -31.21 -16.37 0.55
CA GLU A 348 -30.94 -14.97 0.16
C GLU A 348 -30.76 -14.08 1.40
N THR A 349 -31.67 -14.21 2.37
CA THR A 349 -31.60 -13.47 3.64
C THR A 349 -30.34 -13.85 4.43
N ASP A 350 -30.00 -15.12 4.47
CA ASP A 350 -28.85 -15.62 5.24
C ASP A 350 -27.53 -15.12 4.64
N ILE A 351 -27.40 -15.12 3.31
CA ILE A 351 -26.24 -14.57 2.61
C ILE A 351 -26.12 -13.06 2.86
N TYR A 352 -27.22 -12.32 2.70
CA TYR A 352 -27.21 -10.88 2.94
C TYR A 352 -26.78 -10.55 4.36
N ASN A 353 -27.34 -11.20 5.36
CA ASN A 353 -27.01 -10.98 6.77
C ASN A 353 -25.55 -11.35 7.07
N TYR A 354 -25.06 -12.46 6.49
CA TYR A 354 -23.64 -12.85 6.61
C TYR A 354 -22.72 -11.74 6.10
N LEU A 355 -22.96 -11.27 4.87
CA LEU A 355 -22.13 -10.23 4.26
C LEU A 355 -22.21 -8.90 5.03
N MET A 356 -23.36 -8.55 5.56
CA MET A 356 -23.54 -7.32 6.34
C MET A 356 -23.02 -7.42 7.77
N SER A 357 -22.63 -8.60 8.24
CA SER A 357 -22.02 -8.81 9.55
C SER A 357 -20.49 -8.89 9.53
N ASN A 358 -19.88 -8.90 8.35
CA ASN A 358 -18.43 -8.95 8.15
C ASN A 358 -17.80 -7.58 7.92
#